data_ac007b48495d4d30a51d61eac0cbc606
#
_entry.id   ac007b48495d4d30a51d61eac0cbc606
#
_cell.length_a   1.000
_cell.length_b   1.000
_cell.length_c   1.000
_cell.angle_alpha   90.00
_cell.angle_beta   90.00
_cell.angle_gamma   90.00
#
_symmetry.space_group_name_H-M   'P 1'
#
loop_
_entity.id
_entity.type
_entity.pdbx_description
1 polymer ?
#
loop_
_entity_poly.entity_id
_entity_poly.type
_entity_poly.pdbx_seq_one_letter_code
_entity_poly.pdbx_strand_id
1 'polypeptide(L)'
;MRARAGFTIVELVVSLFLLMVITGAAVSLLRKQTGLVARETSRMDALQNAQFAASQIDRELREAGAGVVDDQPMLVQVDAEAMTFNANMVSIDTGDVRAVYQMSDADTNGARGMLKSERMPLPNSVSPVISYPDTTYLANTGVATGAETISYFLRPDSTTTRTNDYMLFRRLNAQPPTLIARGIVKDSRDTMPFFTYYKTDTLSRLKAIARTQLPLYHRRIHGAVDDTAQFALPDSVRAVRVHFLTAARDARTGVDALRTVDILVRLMNAGLLTRTSCGQPPYSSGVPVAVSSIAGATPKSVQITWVKSLDDGGGEKDIERYAIFRRLASATSFGDPISSIPASLAATYTYTDVGVIAGQTYVYGIAAQDCTPLLSGVTAATAVTVIP
;
A
#
# COMPACT_ATOMS: atom_id res chain seq x y z
N MET A 1 -31.74 31.24 86.07
CA MET A 1 -31.85 30.03 85.21
C MET A 1 -32.68 30.37 83.97
N ARG A 2 -32.10 30.38 82.81
CA ARG A 2 -32.84 30.61 81.53
C ARG A 2 -33.51 29.27 81.18
N ALA A 3 -34.85 29.29 81.08
CA ALA A 3 -35.61 28.13 80.61
C ALA A 3 -35.17 27.86 79.13
N ARG A 4 -34.73 26.62 78.89
CA ARG A 4 -34.47 26.16 77.55
C ARG A 4 -35.84 25.90 76.90
N ALA A 5 -36.18 26.71 75.89
CA ALA A 5 -37.33 26.47 75.04
C ALA A 5 -37.08 25.17 74.25
N GLY A 6 -37.89 24.18 74.42
CA GLY A 6 -37.86 22.91 73.71
C GLY A 6 -38.46 23.14 72.32
N PHE A 7 -37.97 22.37 71.32
CA PHE A 7 -38.51 22.35 69.98
C PHE A 7 -39.97 21.88 69.93
N THR A 8 -40.79 22.53 69.19
CA THR A 8 -42.17 22.08 68.97
C THR A 8 -42.23 21.00 67.88
N ILE A 9 -43.20 20.09 67.96
CA ILE A 9 -43.42 19.04 66.97
C ILE A 9 -43.62 19.67 65.57
N VAL A 10 -44.26 20.81 65.50
CA VAL A 10 -44.50 21.53 64.24
C VAL A 10 -43.19 22.04 63.61
N GLU A 11 -42.29 22.58 64.43
CA GLU A 11 -40.97 23.02 63.93
C GLU A 11 -40.12 21.86 63.41
N LEU A 12 -40.23 20.70 64.09
CA LEU A 12 -39.53 19.49 63.66
C LEU A 12 -40.09 18.96 62.34
N VAL A 13 -41.40 18.94 62.11
CA VAL A 13 -42.02 18.51 60.85
C VAL A 13 -41.71 19.47 59.73
N VAL A 14 -41.76 20.78 59.99
CA VAL A 14 -41.42 21.79 58.95
C VAL A 14 -39.96 21.71 58.54
N SER A 15 -39.05 21.55 59.52
CA SER A 15 -37.62 21.43 59.21
C SER A 15 -37.30 20.15 58.46
N LEU A 16 -37.97 19.04 58.74
CA LEU A 16 -37.82 17.76 58.06
C LEU A 16 -38.36 17.84 56.64
N PHE A 17 -39.47 18.50 56.41
CA PHE A 17 -40.03 18.77 55.10
C PHE A 17 -39.08 19.64 54.23
N LEU A 18 -38.58 20.74 54.82
CA LEU A 18 -37.61 21.59 54.12
C LEU A 18 -36.32 20.83 53.80
N LEU A 19 -35.82 20.03 54.75
CA LEU A 19 -34.65 19.19 54.49
C LEU A 19 -34.90 18.20 53.34
N MET A 20 -36.07 17.58 53.28
CA MET A 20 -36.44 16.65 52.19
C MET A 20 -36.48 17.38 50.82
N VAL A 21 -37.06 18.58 50.77
CA VAL A 21 -37.10 19.39 49.53
C VAL A 21 -35.70 19.80 49.09
N ILE A 22 -34.83 20.29 50.01
CA ILE A 22 -33.47 20.69 49.71
C ILE A 22 -32.65 19.48 49.27
N THR A 23 -32.77 18.36 49.96
CA THR A 23 -32.05 17.13 49.59
C THR A 23 -32.51 16.61 48.22
N GLY A 24 -33.81 16.63 47.94
CA GLY A 24 -34.37 16.26 46.65
C GLY A 24 -33.86 17.15 45.51
N ALA A 25 -33.81 18.46 45.75
CA ALA A 25 -33.25 19.41 44.79
C ALA A 25 -31.74 19.18 44.58
N ALA A 26 -30.97 18.96 45.61
CA ALA A 26 -29.53 18.68 45.54
C ALA A 26 -29.23 17.37 44.79
N VAL A 27 -29.97 16.29 45.07
CA VAL A 27 -29.84 15.03 44.34
C VAL A 27 -30.20 15.19 42.87
N SER A 28 -31.27 15.95 42.56
CA SER A 28 -31.65 16.26 41.17
C SER A 28 -30.54 17.03 40.43
N LEU A 29 -29.93 18.03 41.08
CA LEU A 29 -28.82 18.81 40.53
C LEU A 29 -27.58 17.93 40.28
N LEU A 30 -27.21 17.10 41.27
CA LEU A 30 -26.10 16.16 41.12
C LEU A 30 -26.31 15.18 39.94
N ARG A 31 -27.52 14.63 39.82
CA ARG A 31 -27.85 13.74 38.66
C ARG A 31 -27.72 14.47 37.31
N LYS A 32 -28.14 15.74 37.27
CA LYS A 32 -27.96 16.55 36.04
C LYS A 32 -26.48 16.82 35.74
N GLN A 33 -25.70 17.18 36.75
CA GLN A 33 -24.28 17.46 36.64
C GLN A 33 -23.48 16.20 36.19
N THR A 34 -23.71 15.07 36.86
CA THR A 34 -23.04 13.80 36.47
C THR A 34 -23.39 13.39 35.04
N GLY A 35 -24.65 13.59 34.63
CA GLY A 35 -25.08 13.32 33.26
C GLY A 35 -24.40 14.24 32.22
N LEU A 36 -24.20 15.54 32.56
CA LEU A 36 -23.48 16.47 31.72
C LEU A 36 -21.99 16.11 31.58
N VAL A 37 -21.34 15.80 32.71
CA VAL A 37 -19.94 15.40 32.72
C VAL A 37 -19.74 14.12 31.89
N ALA A 38 -20.54 13.10 32.08
CA ALA A 38 -20.48 11.87 31.32
C ALA A 38 -20.65 12.10 29.80
N ARG A 39 -21.54 13.03 29.44
CA ARG A 39 -21.77 13.43 28.03
C ARG A 39 -20.57 14.12 27.43
N GLU A 40 -19.99 15.09 28.14
CA GLU A 40 -18.81 15.81 27.65
C GLU A 40 -17.58 14.89 27.58
N THR A 41 -17.41 13.97 28.54
CA THR A 41 -16.33 12.97 28.47
C THR A 41 -16.47 12.09 27.24
N SER A 42 -17.67 11.54 26.97
CA SER A 42 -17.89 10.71 25.78
C SER A 42 -17.65 11.47 24.46
N ARG A 43 -17.98 12.77 24.45
CA ARG A 43 -17.70 13.65 23.29
C ARG A 43 -16.20 13.88 23.11
N MET A 44 -15.49 14.11 24.20
CA MET A 44 -14.04 14.31 24.17
C MET A 44 -13.33 13.04 23.70
N ASP A 45 -13.72 11.89 24.20
CA ASP A 45 -13.15 10.60 23.81
C ASP A 45 -13.34 10.33 22.31
N ALA A 46 -14.55 10.56 21.77
CA ALA A 46 -14.83 10.41 20.35
C ALA A 46 -14.01 11.38 19.49
N LEU A 47 -13.86 12.64 19.95
CA LEU A 47 -13.06 13.64 19.25
C LEU A 47 -11.57 13.30 19.29
N GLN A 48 -11.05 12.87 20.43
CA GLN A 48 -9.65 12.46 20.57
C GLN A 48 -9.31 11.25 19.68
N ASN A 49 -10.18 10.24 19.66
CA ASN A 49 -10.02 9.09 18.78
C ASN A 49 -10.02 9.49 17.30
N ALA A 50 -10.92 10.40 16.92
CA ALA A 50 -10.99 10.90 15.56
C ALA A 50 -9.76 11.72 15.17
N GLN A 51 -9.29 12.60 16.05
CA GLN A 51 -8.08 13.41 15.84
C GLN A 51 -6.83 12.54 15.77
N PHE A 52 -6.73 11.54 16.63
CA PHE A 52 -5.64 10.57 16.60
C PHE A 52 -5.60 9.85 15.24
N ALA A 53 -6.74 9.30 14.80
CA ALA A 53 -6.84 8.63 13.51
C ALA A 53 -6.45 9.54 12.35
N ALA A 54 -6.98 10.77 12.33
CA ALA A 54 -6.69 11.75 11.31
C ALA A 54 -5.21 12.13 11.27
N SER A 55 -4.60 12.36 12.43
CA SER A 55 -3.18 12.73 12.51
C SER A 55 -2.25 11.59 12.13
N GLN A 56 -2.61 10.35 12.46
CA GLN A 56 -1.86 9.17 12.04
C GLN A 56 -1.91 8.98 10.54
N ILE A 57 -3.11 9.04 9.95
CA ILE A 57 -3.28 8.94 8.50
C ILE A 57 -2.53 10.08 7.78
N ASP A 58 -2.65 11.33 8.25
CA ASP A 58 -1.95 12.48 7.64
C ASP A 58 -0.45 12.26 7.64
N ARG A 59 0.12 11.87 8.78
CA ARG A 59 1.56 11.61 8.89
C ARG A 59 2.01 10.50 7.94
N GLU A 60 1.35 9.34 7.98
CA GLU A 60 1.75 8.20 7.18
C GLU A 60 1.55 8.42 5.68
N LEU A 61 0.49 9.15 5.27
CA LEU A 61 0.28 9.50 3.88
C LEU A 61 1.31 10.49 3.33
N ARG A 62 1.84 11.38 4.17
CA ARG A 62 2.94 12.27 3.75
C ARG A 62 4.22 11.49 3.46
N GLU A 63 4.42 10.38 4.14
CA GLU A 63 5.56 9.49 3.96
C GLU A 63 5.32 8.44 2.85
N ALA A 64 4.12 8.33 2.31
CA ALA A 64 3.84 7.41 1.22
C ALA A 64 4.85 7.57 0.07
N GLY A 65 5.47 6.47 -0.35
CA GLY A 65 6.53 6.46 -1.35
C GLY A 65 7.94 6.78 -0.83
N ALA A 66 8.10 7.17 0.44
CA ALA A 66 9.43 7.42 1.01
C ALA A 66 10.21 6.11 1.15
N GLY A 67 11.46 6.08 0.70
CA GLY A 67 12.33 4.90 0.80
C GLY A 67 11.86 3.69 -0.01
N VAL A 68 10.84 3.86 -0.84
CA VAL A 68 10.34 2.82 -1.74
C VAL A 68 11.24 2.78 -2.96
N VAL A 69 11.63 1.58 -3.37
CA VAL A 69 12.47 1.38 -4.56
C VAL A 69 11.70 1.68 -5.84
N ASP A 70 12.43 1.97 -6.90
CA ASP A 70 11.87 2.47 -8.16
C ASP A 70 10.81 1.57 -8.81
N ASP A 71 10.93 0.28 -8.69
CA ASP A 71 10.03 -0.72 -9.25
C ASP A 71 8.86 -1.11 -8.33
N GLN A 72 8.73 -0.42 -7.19
CA GLN A 72 7.65 -0.63 -6.24
C GLN A 72 6.70 0.57 -6.24
N PRO A 73 5.38 0.39 -6.42
CA PRO A 73 4.46 1.51 -6.47
C PRO A 73 4.30 2.20 -5.13
N MET A 74 4.12 3.51 -5.16
CA MET A 74 3.75 4.27 -3.97
C MET A 74 2.36 3.87 -3.48
N LEU A 75 1.38 3.85 -4.36
CA LEU A 75 0.01 3.43 -4.07
C LEU A 75 -0.28 2.10 -4.75
N VAL A 76 -0.67 1.10 -3.96
CA VAL A 76 -0.99 -0.25 -4.44
C VAL A 76 -2.46 -0.38 -4.79
N GLN A 77 -3.32 0.11 -3.91
CA GLN A 77 -4.78 0.08 -4.06
C GLN A 77 -5.40 1.35 -3.50
N VAL A 78 -6.34 1.91 -4.22
CA VAL A 78 -7.13 3.07 -3.77
C VAL A 78 -8.61 2.81 -4.01
N ASP A 79 -9.39 2.88 -2.94
CA ASP A 79 -10.83 2.68 -2.94
C ASP A 79 -11.51 3.72 -2.03
N ALA A 80 -12.81 3.84 -2.12
CA ALA A 80 -13.60 4.78 -1.34
C ALA A 80 -13.53 4.53 0.18
N GLU A 81 -13.30 3.28 0.60
CA GLU A 81 -13.31 2.86 2.01
C GLU A 81 -12.03 2.13 2.43
N ALA A 82 -11.09 1.99 1.50
CA ALA A 82 -9.81 1.33 1.74
C ALA A 82 -8.71 1.98 0.90
N MET A 83 -7.50 1.96 1.44
CA MET A 83 -6.32 2.42 0.74
C MET A 83 -5.11 1.61 1.19
N THR A 84 -4.26 1.26 0.22
CA THR A 84 -2.99 0.57 0.48
C THR A 84 -1.87 1.29 -0.23
N PHE A 85 -0.78 1.56 0.48
CA PHE A 85 0.40 2.25 -0.01
C PHE A 85 1.67 1.67 0.60
N ASN A 86 2.80 1.95 -0.03
CA ASN A 86 4.13 1.57 0.43
C ASN A 86 4.88 2.78 0.96
N ALA A 87 5.59 2.61 2.06
CA ALA A 87 6.49 3.60 2.64
C ALA A 87 7.50 2.91 3.56
N ASN A 88 8.72 3.40 3.62
CA ASN A 88 9.70 2.96 4.62
C ASN A 88 9.52 3.82 5.88
N MET A 89 8.75 3.32 6.84
CA MET A 89 8.36 4.05 8.04
C MET A 89 9.13 3.63 9.28
N VAL A 90 9.74 2.46 9.25
CA VAL A 90 10.49 1.90 10.38
C VAL A 90 11.95 1.84 10.01
N SER A 91 12.83 2.22 10.94
CA SER A 91 14.28 2.08 10.73
C SER A 91 14.65 0.61 10.61
N ILE A 92 15.65 0.33 9.77
CA ILE A 92 16.20 -1.02 9.58
C ILE A 92 16.82 -1.48 10.89
N ASP A 93 16.06 -2.23 11.68
CA ASP A 93 16.49 -2.83 12.92
C ASP A 93 16.12 -4.32 12.96
N THR A 94 16.67 -5.08 13.89
CA THR A 94 16.33 -6.48 14.08
C THR A 94 14.86 -6.59 14.49
N GLY A 95 13.98 -6.93 13.56
CA GLY A 95 12.53 -6.94 13.75
C GLY A 95 11.77 -5.99 12.83
N ASP A 96 12.49 -5.29 11.95
CA ASP A 96 11.89 -4.47 10.91
C ASP A 96 10.99 -5.32 10.01
N VAL A 97 9.74 -4.89 9.86
CA VAL A 97 8.78 -5.51 8.96
C VAL A 97 8.98 -4.90 7.59
N ARG A 98 9.27 -5.72 6.60
CA ARG A 98 9.66 -5.27 5.27
C ARG A 98 8.50 -5.36 4.30
N ALA A 99 8.45 -4.41 3.38
CA ALA A 99 7.41 -4.36 2.38
C ALA A 99 7.48 -5.56 1.46
N VAL A 100 6.32 -6.02 1.13
CA VAL A 100 6.10 -6.95 0.05
C VAL A 100 5.49 -6.17 -1.09
N TYR A 101 6.19 -6.16 -2.20
CA TYR A 101 5.65 -5.61 -3.41
C TYR A 101 4.72 -6.58 -4.09
N GLN A 102 3.61 -6.05 -4.52
CA GLN A 102 2.70 -6.80 -5.33
C GLN A 102 2.37 -6.08 -6.62
N MET A 103 2.72 -6.71 -7.71
CA MET A 103 2.22 -6.35 -9.02
C MET A 103 1.22 -7.36 -9.53
N SER A 104 0.07 -6.86 -9.92
CA SER A 104 -0.95 -7.66 -10.58
C SER A 104 -0.50 -8.24 -11.90
N ASP A 105 0.47 -7.61 -12.51
CA ASP A 105 1.03 -7.95 -13.82
C ASP A 105 2.16 -8.97 -13.73
N ALA A 106 2.75 -9.16 -12.55
CA ALA A 106 3.79 -10.14 -12.37
C ALA A 106 3.24 -11.55 -12.55
N ASP A 107 3.55 -12.16 -13.66
CA ASP A 107 3.32 -13.58 -13.89
C ASP A 107 4.15 -14.40 -12.88
N THR A 108 3.53 -15.45 -12.33
CA THR A 108 4.19 -16.40 -11.41
C THR A 108 5.44 -17.05 -12.02
N ASN A 109 5.56 -17.08 -13.34
CA ASN A 109 6.70 -17.64 -14.06
C ASN A 109 7.72 -16.60 -14.52
N GLY A 110 7.36 -15.33 -14.61
CA GLY A 110 8.15 -14.31 -15.28
C GLY A 110 9.09 -13.53 -14.38
N ALA A 111 8.66 -13.16 -13.19
CA ALA A 111 9.40 -12.23 -12.34
C ALA A 111 10.51 -12.93 -11.55
N ARG A 112 11.54 -13.39 -12.20
CA ARG A 112 12.68 -14.08 -11.55
C ARG A 112 13.60 -13.12 -10.79
N GLY A 113 13.45 -11.83 -10.94
CA GLY A 113 14.14 -10.84 -10.11
C GLY A 113 13.51 -10.61 -8.75
N MET A 114 12.27 -11.10 -8.56
CA MET A 114 11.54 -11.04 -7.29
C MET A 114 11.60 -12.38 -6.58
N LEU A 115 11.63 -12.36 -5.26
CA LEU A 115 11.47 -13.57 -4.46
C LEU A 115 10.06 -14.13 -4.72
N LYS A 116 9.96 -15.45 -4.91
CA LYS A 116 8.69 -16.13 -5.20
C LYS A 116 7.59 -15.87 -4.17
N SER A 117 7.98 -15.67 -2.92
CA SER A 117 7.09 -15.38 -1.80
C SER A 117 6.39 -14.01 -1.91
N GLU A 118 6.88 -13.12 -2.75
CA GLU A 118 6.41 -11.74 -2.84
C GLU A 118 5.32 -11.54 -3.88
N ARG A 119 4.97 -12.60 -4.58
CA ARG A 119 3.98 -12.55 -5.65
C ARG A 119 2.66 -13.07 -5.16
N MET A 120 1.79 -12.19 -4.78
CA MET A 120 0.40 -12.54 -4.51
C MET A 120 -0.49 -11.99 -5.62
N PRO A 121 -1.29 -12.82 -6.28
CA PRO A 121 -2.31 -12.31 -7.16
C PRO A 121 -3.28 -11.47 -6.34
N LEU A 122 -3.52 -10.24 -6.76
CA LEU A 122 -4.57 -9.43 -6.17
C LEU A 122 -5.92 -10.10 -6.44
N PRO A 123 -6.81 -10.18 -5.46
CA PRO A 123 -8.09 -10.84 -5.66
C PRO A 123 -8.91 -10.11 -6.73
N ASN A 124 -9.60 -10.87 -7.57
CA ASN A 124 -10.49 -10.35 -8.61
C ASN A 124 -11.69 -9.54 -8.08
N SER A 125 -11.89 -9.51 -6.78
CA SER A 125 -12.91 -8.71 -6.11
C SER A 125 -12.24 -7.72 -5.18
N VAL A 126 -12.80 -6.52 -5.08
CA VAL A 126 -12.39 -5.49 -4.14
C VAL A 126 -12.61 -6.00 -2.72
N SER A 127 -11.65 -6.74 -2.22
CA SER A 127 -11.57 -6.94 -0.78
C SER A 127 -10.79 -5.76 -0.22
N PRO A 128 -11.35 -4.97 0.71
CA PRO A 128 -10.61 -3.89 1.34
C PRO A 128 -9.44 -4.39 2.18
N VAL A 129 -9.22 -5.70 2.23
CA VAL A 129 -8.24 -6.31 3.10
C VAL A 129 -7.38 -7.29 2.33
N ILE A 130 -6.38 -6.76 1.67
CA ILE A 130 -5.31 -7.57 1.13
C ILE A 130 -4.31 -7.82 2.25
N SER A 131 -3.99 -9.09 2.50
CA SER A 131 -2.92 -9.48 3.41
C SER A 131 -1.66 -9.73 2.60
N TYR A 132 -0.61 -9.00 2.90
CA TYR A 132 0.69 -9.15 2.28
C TYR A 132 1.59 -10.01 3.17
N PRO A 133 2.41 -10.91 2.62
CA PRO A 133 3.34 -11.68 3.43
C PRO A 133 4.45 -10.77 4.01
N ASP A 134 4.97 -11.13 5.17
CA ASP A 134 6.13 -10.48 5.78
C ASP A 134 7.41 -11.04 5.16
N THR A 135 7.71 -10.65 3.95
CA THR A 135 8.94 -11.06 3.25
C THR A 135 9.68 -9.82 2.75
N THR A 136 10.98 -9.97 2.60
CA THR A 136 11.81 -8.93 2.04
C THR A 136 11.61 -8.86 0.53
N TYR A 137 11.27 -7.69 0.02
CA TYR A 137 11.31 -7.43 -1.40
C TYR A 137 12.75 -7.15 -1.84
N LEU A 138 13.18 -7.85 -2.89
CA LEU A 138 14.44 -7.57 -3.55
C LEU A 138 14.17 -6.78 -4.82
N ALA A 139 14.67 -5.55 -4.85
CA ALA A 139 14.69 -4.76 -6.08
C ALA A 139 15.50 -5.47 -7.16
N ASN A 140 15.28 -5.10 -8.42
CA ASN A 140 16.02 -5.62 -9.56
C ASN A 140 17.56 -5.48 -9.43
N THR A 141 18.01 -4.53 -8.61
CA THR A 141 19.43 -4.34 -8.28
C THR A 141 19.96 -5.38 -7.28
N GLY A 142 19.12 -6.26 -6.75
CA GLY A 142 19.45 -7.19 -5.68
C GLY A 142 19.48 -6.55 -4.29
N VAL A 143 19.09 -5.29 -4.17
CA VAL A 143 19.02 -4.58 -2.88
C VAL A 143 17.68 -4.87 -2.21
N ALA A 144 17.72 -5.28 -0.94
CA ALA A 144 16.51 -5.46 -0.15
C ALA A 144 15.89 -4.10 0.19
N THR A 145 14.57 -3.99 0.02
CA THR A 145 13.83 -2.81 0.50
C THR A 145 13.42 -2.98 1.95
N GLY A 146 13.50 -1.89 2.71
CA GLY A 146 12.96 -1.81 4.07
C GLY A 146 11.56 -1.21 4.11
N ALA A 147 10.95 -0.89 2.97
CA ALA A 147 9.64 -0.26 2.93
C ALA A 147 8.52 -1.24 3.31
N GLU A 148 7.54 -0.78 4.07
CA GLU A 148 6.36 -1.53 4.49
C GLU A 148 5.17 -1.26 3.58
N THR A 149 4.26 -2.23 3.52
CA THR A 149 2.94 -2.09 2.89
C THR A 149 1.89 -1.81 3.95
N ILE A 150 1.30 -0.63 3.89
CA ILE A 150 0.35 -0.12 4.88
C ILE A 150 -1.04 -0.07 4.26
N SER A 151 -2.01 -0.65 4.95
CA SER A 151 -3.41 -0.64 4.53
C SER A 151 -4.30 -0.01 5.59
N TYR A 152 -5.12 0.96 5.19
CA TYR A 152 -6.22 1.51 5.97
C TYR A 152 -7.55 1.07 5.38
N PHE A 153 -8.47 0.63 6.20
CA PHE A 153 -9.79 0.18 5.75
C PHE A 153 -10.85 0.26 6.85
N LEU A 154 -12.09 0.43 6.42
CA LEU A 154 -13.25 0.43 7.27
C LEU A 154 -13.87 -0.95 7.38
N ARG A 155 -14.36 -1.30 8.57
CA ARG A 155 -15.22 -2.46 8.82
C ARG A 155 -16.45 -2.04 9.62
N PRO A 156 -17.63 -2.64 9.38
CA PRO A 156 -18.78 -2.44 10.23
C PRO A 156 -18.47 -2.79 11.69
N ASP A 157 -18.94 -1.98 12.63
CA ASP A 157 -18.84 -2.29 14.05
C ASP A 157 -20.03 -3.12 14.50
N SER A 158 -19.83 -4.44 14.59
CA SER A 158 -20.86 -5.37 15.06
C SER A 158 -21.07 -5.36 16.57
N THR A 159 -20.29 -4.59 17.32
CA THR A 159 -20.40 -4.49 18.78
C THR A 159 -21.40 -3.43 19.22
N THR A 160 -21.86 -2.58 18.29
CA THR A 160 -22.87 -1.56 18.55
C THR A 160 -24.23 -2.00 18.01
N THR A 161 -25.30 -1.33 18.47
CA THR A 161 -26.66 -1.54 17.93
C THR A 161 -26.95 -0.74 16.67
N ARG A 162 -25.97 0.04 16.17
CA ARG A 162 -26.11 0.84 14.96
C ARG A 162 -25.75 0.02 13.72
N THR A 163 -26.47 0.23 12.66
CA THR A 163 -26.21 -0.43 11.36
C THR A 163 -25.25 0.35 10.46
N ASN A 164 -24.98 1.62 10.81
CA ASN A 164 -24.14 2.55 10.05
C ASN A 164 -22.87 2.96 10.81
N ASP A 165 -22.43 2.16 11.75
CA ASP A 165 -21.27 2.37 12.60
C ASP A 165 -20.09 1.52 12.10
N TYR A 166 -18.92 2.14 12.03
CA TYR A 166 -17.72 1.55 11.45
C TYR A 166 -16.52 1.74 12.35
N MET A 167 -15.56 0.85 12.19
CA MET A 167 -14.25 0.87 12.80
C MET A 167 -13.20 1.10 11.71
N LEU A 168 -12.22 1.94 11.97
CA LEU A 168 -11.05 2.11 11.14
C LEU A 168 -9.92 1.19 11.62
N PHE A 169 -9.43 0.39 10.70
CA PHE A 169 -8.29 -0.49 10.93
C PHE A 169 -7.09 -0.05 10.11
N ARG A 170 -5.92 -0.29 10.67
CA ARG A 170 -4.62 -0.22 10.01
C ARG A 170 -3.98 -1.60 10.01
N ARG A 171 -3.43 -1.99 8.89
CA ARG A 171 -2.64 -3.22 8.77
C ARG A 171 -1.26 -2.88 8.23
N LEU A 172 -0.26 -3.53 8.77
CA LEU A 172 1.13 -3.48 8.32
C LEU A 172 1.47 -4.86 7.76
N ASN A 173 1.81 -4.93 6.48
CA ASN A 173 2.08 -6.19 5.77
C ASN A 173 1.04 -7.29 6.09
N ALA A 174 1.48 -8.48 6.50
CA ALA A 174 0.63 -9.60 6.90
C ALA A 174 0.17 -9.57 8.36
N GLN A 175 0.60 -8.59 9.14
CA GLN A 175 0.28 -8.54 10.56
C GLN A 175 -1.23 -8.39 10.82
N PRO A 176 -1.71 -8.80 11.98
CA PRO A 176 -3.10 -8.59 12.37
C PRO A 176 -3.48 -7.11 12.31
N PRO A 177 -4.67 -6.77 11.81
CA PRO A 177 -5.10 -5.38 11.74
C PRO A 177 -5.21 -4.77 13.14
N THR A 178 -4.68 -3.57 13.29
CA THR A 178 -4.79 -2.77 14.50
C THR A 178 -5.98 -1.83 14.39
N LEU A 179 -6.80 -1.78 15.41
CA LEU A 179 -7.90 -0.83 15.52
C LEU A 179 -7.36 0.57 15.80
N ILE A 180 -7.68 1.54 14.94
CA ILE A 180 -7.23 2.93 15.05
C ILE A 180 -8.32 3.82 15.63
N ALA A 181 -9.57 3.68 15.17
CA ALA A 181 -10.69 4.46 15.65
C ALA A 181 -12.00 3.68 15.60
N ARG A 182 -12.92 4.02 16.51
CA ARG A 182 -14.30 3.55 16.53
C ARG A 182 -15.28 4.72 16.41
N GLY A 183 -16.56 4.38 16.24
CA GLY A 183 -17.64 5.36 16.20
C GLY A 183 -17.60 6.22 14.94
N ILE A 184 -17.04 5.70 13.86
CA ILE A 184 -17.12 6.32 12.53
C ILE A 184 -18.50 5.99 11.97
N VAL A 185 -19.27 7.03 11.65
CA VAL A 185 -20.67 6.86 11.24
C VAL A 185 -20.84 7.29 9.79
N LYS A 186 -21.54 6.48 9.00
CA LYS A 186 -22.04 6.86 7.68
C LYS A 186 -23.44 7.43 7.83
N ASP A 187 -23.60 8.73 7.62
CA ASP A 187 -24.90 9.41 7.60
C ASP A 187 -25.41 9.50 6.15
N SER A 188 -26.67 9.21 5.92
CA SER A 188 -27.29 9.30 4.58
C SER A 188 -27.24 10.71 3.98
N ARG A 189 -27.08 11.73 4.83
CA ARG A 189 -26.93 13.15 4.41
C ARG A 189 -25.50 13.49 3.98
N ASP A 190 -24.54 12.65 4.34
CA ASP A 190 -23.15 12.79 3.96
C ASP A 190 -22.79 11.77 2.89
N THR A 191 -22.72 12.24 1.66
CA THR A 191 -22.43 11.41 0.49
C THR A 191 -20.94 11.28 0.20
N MET A 192 -20.08 11.96 0.98
CA MET A 192 -18.64 11.89 0.77
C MET A 192 -18.09 10.53 1.17
N PRO A 193 -17.23 9.92 0.34
CA PRO A 193 -16.54 8.70 0.72
C PRO A 193 -15.50 8.99 1.81
N PHE A 194 -15.09 7.96 2.52
CA PHE A 194 -14.04 8.09 3.53
C PHE A 194 -12.71 8.55 2.91
N PHE A 195 -12.37 8.02 1.73
CA PHE A 195 -11.25 8.49 0.93
C PHE A 195 -11.74 9.10 -0.38
N THR A 196 -11.26 10.30 -0.69
CA THR A 196 -11.41 10.94 -2.01
C THR A 196 -10.04 11.25 -2.56
N TYR A 197 -9.79 10.83 -3.79
CA TYR A 197 -8.48 10.95 -4.43
C TYR A 197 -8.49 12.07 -5.45
N TYR A 198 -7.37 12.76 -5.56
CA TYR A 198 -7.21 13.89 -6.48
C TYR A 198 -6.00 13.65 -7.38
N LYS A 199 -6.19 13.90 -8.66
CA LYS A 199 -5.13 14.04 -9.66
C LYS A 199 -4.95 15.50 -10.05
N THR A 200 -3.84 15.85 -10.70
CA THR A 200 -3.67 17.17 -11.29
C THR A 200 -4.22 17.21 -12.71
N ASP A 201 -4.86 18.31 -13.08
CA ASP A 201 -5.20 18.62 -14.46
C ASP A 201 -3.99 19.22 -15.21
N THR A 202 -4.17 19.55 -16.49
CA THR A 202 -3.14 20.16 -17.32
C THR A 202 -2.67 21.54 -16.84
N LEU A 203 -3.44 22.16 -15.92
CA LEU A 203 -3.12 23.43 -15.28
C LEU A 203 -2.59 23.25 -13.85
N SER A 204 -2.18 22.06 -13.49
CA SER A 204 -1.68 21.68 -12.15
C SER A 204 -2.69 21.91 -11.01
N ARG A 205 -3.99 21.97 -11.31
CA ARG A 205 -5.04 22.09 -10.30
C ARG A 205 -5.50 20.69 -9.86
N LEU A 206 -5.81 20.55 -8.59
CA LEU A 206 -6.36 19.30 -8.06
C LEU A 206 -7.78 19.08 -8.58
N LYS A 207 -8.00 17.92 -9.21
CA LYS A 207 -9.29 17.44 -9.70
C LYS A 207 -9.61 16.12 -9.03
N ALA A 208 -10.78 16.01 -8.40
CA ALA A 208 -11.22 14.77 -7.77
C ALA A 208 -11.42 13.67 -8.81
N ILE A 209 -10.99 12.46 -8.46
CA ILE A 209 -11.28 11.25 -9.21
C ILE A 209 -12.70 10.82 -8.84
N ALA A 210 -13.53 10.57 -9.84
CA ALA A 210 -14.93 10.20 -9.60
C ALA A 210 -15.01 8.86 -8.86
N ARG A 211 -15.95 8.75 -7.91
CA ARG A 211 -16.18 7.50 -7.16
C ARG A 211 -16.47 6.30 -8.06
N THR A 212 -17.10 6.54 -9.21
CA THR A 212 -17.39 5.50 -10.22
C THR A 212 -16.15 4.95 -10.91
N GLN A 213 -15.00 5.60 -10.77
CA GLN A 213 -13.71 5.14 -11.29
C GLN A 213 -12.92 4.33 -10.26
N LEU A 214 -13.41 4.26 -9.02
CA LEU A 214 -12.80 3.46 -7.96
C LEU A 214 -13.37 2.03 -7.98
N PRO A 215 -12.58 1.07 -7.55
CA PRO A 215 -11.20 1.14 -7.11
C PRO A 215 -10.20 1.33 -8.25
N LEU A 216 -9.08 2.00 -7.96
CA LEU A 216 -7.94 2.04 -8.86
C LEU A 216 -6.91 1.01 -8.42
N TYR A 217 -6.38 0.30 -9.38
CA TYR A 217 -5.32 -0.67 -9.21
C TYR A 217 -4.23 -0.42 -10.23
N HIS A 218 -3.06 -0.98 -10.00
CA HIS A 218 -2.13 -1.18 -11.09
C HIS A 218 -2.78 -2.04 -12.18
N ARG A 219 -2.38 -1.82 -13.41
CA ARG A 219 -2.90 -2.52 -14.61
C ARG A 219 -2.97 -4.02 -14.37
N ARG A 220 -3.98 -4.68 -14.86
CA ARG A 220 -4.18 -6.14 -14.95
C ARG A 220 -4.63 -6.91 -13.72
N ILE A 221 -5.11 -6.27 -12.67
CA ILE A 221 -5.72 -7.02 -11.57
C ILE A 221 -6.87 -7.92 -12.01
N HIS A 222 -7.50 -7.62 -13.12
CA HIS A 222 -8.69 -8.33 -13.57
C HIS A 222 -8.52 -9.20 -14.82
N GLY A 223 -7.29 -9.48 -15.25
CA GLY A 223 -7.07 -10.23 -16.49
C GLY A 223 -7.67 -9.54 -17.73
N ALA A 224 -8.07 -8.27 -17.60
CA ALA A 224 -8.59 -7.49 -18.68
C ALA A 224 -7.43 -7.02 -19.53
N VAL A 225 -7.53 -7.35 -20.80
CA VAL A 225 -6.74 -6.78 -21.85
C VAL A 225 -6.90 -5.26 -21.79
N ASP A 226 -5.79 -4.57 -21.52
CA ASP A 226 -5.60 -3.16 -21.83
C ASP A 226 -6.73 -2.20 -21.41
N ASP A 227 -6.88 -1.95 -20.13
CA ASP A 227 -7.75 -0.90 -19.62
C ASP A 227 -7.02 0.46 -19.55
N THR A 228 -6.14 0.72 -20.51
CA THR A 228 -5.32 1.93 -20.57
C THR A 228 -6.12 3.20 -20.83
N ALA A 229 -7.33 3.06 -21.36
CA ALA A 229 -8.05 4.20 -21.91
C ALA A 229 -8.98 4.90 -20.92
N GLN A 230 -9.40 4.29 -19.82
CA GLN A 230 -10.54 4.79 -19.07
C GLN A 230 -10.29 5.15 -17.60
N PHE A 231 -9.26 4.65 -16.95
CA PHE A 231 -9.09 4.84 -15.52
C PHE A 231 -7.74 5.50 -15.18
N ALA A 232 -7.79 6.46 -14.27
CA ALA A 232 -6.58 7.00 -13.69
C ALA A 232 -5.86 5.90 -12.92
N LEU A 233 -4.57 5.69 -13.19
CA LEU A 233 -3.75 4.77 -12.40
C LEU A 233 -3.56 5.30 -10.98
N PRO A 234 -3.32 4.44 -9.97
CA PRO A 234 -2.97 4.88 -8.62
C PRO A 234 -1.84 5.91 -8.60
N ASP A 235 -0.85 5.77 -9.47
CA ASP A 235 0.28 6.71 -9.59
C ASP A 235 -0.11 8.11 -10.08
N SER A 236 -1.30 8.29 -10.63
CA SER A 236 -1.82 9.62 -10.97
C SER A 236 -2.32 10.42 -9.77
N VAL A 237 -2.52 9.77 -8.63
CA VAL A 237 -3.00 10.43 -7.40
C VAL A 237 -1.93 11.35 -6.85
N ARG A 238 -2.33 12.57 -6.50
CA ARG A 238 -1.45 13.63 -5.95
C ARG A 238 -1.85 14.08 -4.56
N ALA A 239 -3.12 13.85 -4.21
CA ALA A 239 -3.62 14.16 -2.88
C ALA A 239 -4.77 13.21 -2.51
N VAL A 240 -4.93 13.00 -1.22
CA VAL A 240 -6.00 12.19 -0.63
C VAL A 240 -6.74 13.06 0.38
N ARG A 241 -8.05 13.16 0.26
CA ARG A 241 -8.92 13.74 1.28
C ARG A 241 -9.47 12.60 2.12
N VAL A 242 -9.32 12.73 3.42
CA VAL A 242 -9.90 11.82 4.40
C VAL A 242 -11.06 12.53 5.06
N HIS A 243 -12.27 12.00 4.89
CA HIS A 243 -13.50 12.59 5.38
C HIS A 243 -14.33 11.56 6.12
N PHE A 244 -14.71 11.86 7.35
CA PHE A 244 -15.60 11.01 8.12
C PHE A 244 -16.31 11.74 9.24
N LEU A 245 -17.45 11.18 9.63
CA LEU A 245 -18.21 11.61 10.79
C LEU A 245 -17.89 10.70 11.98
N THR A 246 -17.74 11.28 13.14
CA THR A 246 -17.72 10.51 14.40
C THR A 246 -18.97 10.82 15.20
N ALA A 247 -19.49 9.81 15.91
CA ALA A 247 -20.66 9.96 16.74
C ALA A 247 -20.30 9.67 18.21
N ALA A 248 -20.64 10.62 19.07
CA ALA A 248 -20.70 10.38 20.51
C ALA A 248 -22.16 10.25 20.93
N ARG A 249 -22.55 9.07 21.41
CA ARG A 249 -23.92 8.85 21.86
C ARG A 249 -24.14 9.43 23.25
N ASP A 250 -25.13 10.28 23.39
CA ASP A 250 -25.62 10.70 24.70
C ASP A 250 -26.38 9.53 25.34
N ALA A 251 -25.83 8.95 26.38
CA ALA A 251 -26.40 7.79 27.07
C ALA A 251 -27.80 8.07 27.64
N ARG A 252 -28.16 9.33 27.92
CA ARG A 252 -29.44 9.71 28.49
C ARG A 252 -30.52 9.99 27.45
N THR A 253 -30.17 10.68 26.37
CA THR A 253 -31.14 11.06 25.34
C THR A 253 -31.16 10.12 24.14
N GLY A 254 -30.15 9.26 24.01
CA GLY A 254 -29.95 8.40 22.87
C GLY A 254 -29.61 9.14 21.56
N VAL A 255 -29.45 10.47 21.63
CA VAL A 255 -29.14 11.33 20.48
C VAL A 255 -27.63 11.35 20.25
N ASP A 256 -27.23 11.20 18.99
CA ASP A 256 -25.83 11.25 18.59
C ASP A 256 -25.38 12.69 18.31
N ALA A 257 -24.28 13.08 18.93
CA ALA A 257 -23.57 14.29 18.56
C ALA A 257 -22.53 13.95 17.50
N LEU A 258 -22.80 14.37 16.27
CA LEU A 258 -21.90 14.15 15.13
C LEU A 258 -20.80 15.22 15.10
N ARG A 259 -19.60 14.79 14.75
CA ARG A 259 -18.45 15.66 14.45
C ARG A 259 -17.82 15.21 13.13
N THR A 260 -17.51 16.17 12.29
CA THR A 260 -16.84 15.94 11.01
C THR A 260 -15.33 16.08 11.19
N VAL A 261 -14.60 15.11 10.65
CA VAL A 261 -13.16 15.18 10.41
C VAL A 261 -12.95 15.28 8.92
N ASP A 262 -12.16 16.24 8.50
CA ASP A 262 -11.91 16.52 7.08
C ASP A 262 -10.50 17.04 6.92
N ILE A 263 -9.64 16.26 6.30
CA ILE A 263 -8.25 16.62 6.03
C ILE A 263 -7.91 16.34 4.57
N LEU A 264 -7.11 17.21 3.97
CA LEU A 264 -6.54 17.01 2.63
C LEU A 264 -5.04 16.84 2.76
N VAL A 265 -4.55 15.65 2.39
CA VAL A 265 -3.13 15.31 2.46
C VAL A 265 -2.57 15.30 1.04
N ARG A 266 -1.54 16.09 0.78
CA ARG A 266 -0.76 15.99 -0.46
C ARG A 266 0.29 14.90 -0.30
N LEU A 267 0.39 14.04 -1.30
CA LEU A 267 1.39 12.99 -1.35
C LEU A 267 2.71 13.62 -1.80
N MET A 268 3.66 13.76 -0.88
CA MET A 268 4.90 14.51 -1.10
C MET A 268 5.81 13.83 -2.13
N ASN A 269 5.79 12.51 -2.18
CA ASN A 269 6.62 11.70 -3.07
C ASN A 269 5.91 11.35 -4.40
N ALA A 270 4.67 11.80 -4.58
CA ALA A 270 3.92 11.55 -5.81
C ALA A 270 4.50 12.31 -7.00
N GLY A 271 4.79 11.59 -8.07
CA GLY A 271 5.34 12.16 -9.30
C GLY A 271 6.85 12.41 -9.27
N LEU A 272 7.54 12.01 -8.21
CA LEU A 272 9.01 11.98 -8.21
C LEU A 272 9.53 10.82 -9.11
N LEU A 273 8.73 9.78 -9.25
CA LEU A 273 8.98 8.69 -10.18
C LEU A 273 8.12 8.93 -11.42
N THR A 274 8.72 9.45 -12.47
CA THR A 274 8.09 9.57 -13.80
C THR A 274 8.10 8.21 -14.50
N ARG A 275 7.51 7.19 -13.90
CA ARG A 275 7.37 5.93 -14.61
C ARG A 275 6.17 6.01 -15.54
N THR A 276 6.44 5.79 -16.79
CA THR A 276 5.47 5.34 -17.75
C THR A 276 4.85 4.05 -17.20
N SER A 277 3.56 3.92 -17.29
CA SER A 277 2.89 2.67 -16.99
C SER A 277 3.58 1.52 -17.69
N CYS A 278 4.13 0.57 -16.96
CA CYS A 278 4.60 -0.67 -17.50
C CYS A 278 3.42 -1.39 -18.15
N GLY A 279 3.57 -1.80 -19.39
CA GLY A 279 2.49 -2.30 -20.21
C GLY A 279 2.34 -3.80 -20.21
N GLN A 280 2.36 -4.35 -21.40
CA GLN A 280 2.33 -5.79 -21.66
C GLN A 280 3.68 -6.43 -21.31
N PRO A 281 3.76 -7.77 -21.11
CA PRO A 281 5.03 -8.44 -20.99
C PRO A 281 5.95 -8.08 -22.15
N PRO A 282 7.25 -7.86 -21.87
CA PRO A 282 8.17 -7.41 -22.91
C PRO A 282 8.25 -8.40 -24.07
N TYR A 283 8.43 -7.86 -25.26
CA TYR A 283 8.83 -8.71 -26.40
C TYR A 283 10.21 -9.32 -26.15
N SER A 284 10.37 -10.56 -26.58
CA SER A 284 11.66 -11.23 -26.50
C SER A 284 12.74 -10.45 -27.26
N SER A 285 13.96 -10.46 -26.72
CA SER A 285 15.13 -9.97 -27.47
C SER A 285 15.42 -10.84 -28.70
N GLY A 286 16.25 -10.33 -29.59
CA GLY A 286 16.78 -11.15 -30.70
C GLY A 286 17.57 -12.35 -30.17
N VAL A 287 17.71 -13.38 -31.03
CA VAL A 287 18.48 -14.60 -30.66
C VAL A 287 19.91 -14.19 -30.31
N PRO A 288 20.41 -14.51 -29.12
CA PRO A 288 21.77 -14.16 -28.74
C PRO A 288 22.81 -15.03 -29.46
N VAL A 289 23.96 -14.45 -29.70
CA VAL A 289 25.14 -15.13 -30.20
C VAL A 289 26.16 -15.23 -29.09
N ALA A 290 26.64 -16.44 -28.80
CA ALA A 290 27.66 -16.70 -27.79
C ALA A 290 28.95 -17.16 -28.45
N VAL A 291 30.06 -16.50 -28.10
CA VAL A 291 31.39 -16.80 -28.69
C VAL A 291 32.40 -17.01 -27.57
N SER A 292 33.11 -18.14 -27.60
CA SER A 292 34.19 -18.42 -26.64
C SER A 292 35.41 -17.53 -26.91
N SER A 293 36.16 -17.18 -25.86
CA SER A 293 37.51 -16.68 -25.98
C SER A 293 38.40 -17.64 -26.77
N ILE A 294 39.44 -17.12 -27.36
CA ILE A 294 40.46 -17.90 -28.13
C ILE A 294 41.22 -18.86 -27.19
N ALA A 295 41.89 -19.87 -27.81
CA ALA A 295 42.78 -20.74 -27.09
C ALA A 295 43.90 -19.95 -26.36
N GLY A 296 44.26 -20.35 -25.16
CA GLY A 296 45.28 -19.69 -24.33
C GLY A 296 44.81 -18.40 -23.66
N ALA A 297 43.64 -17.88 -23.92
CA ALA A 297 43.12 -16.69 -23.23
C ALA A 297 43.00 -16.93 -21.71
N THR A 298 43.36 -15.90 -20.91
CA THR A 298 43.25 -15.91 -19.45
C THR A 298 42.73 -14.56 -18.98
N PRO A 299 41.57 -14.48 -18.31
CA PRO A 299 40.68 -15.61 -17.99
C PRO A 299 39.93 -16.16 -19.21
N LYS A 300 39.46 -17.40 -19.10
CA LYS A 300 38.49 -17.95 -20.06
C LYS A 300 37.21 -17.19 -19.99
N SER A 301 36.58 -16.95 -21.12
CA SER A 301 35.34 -16.19 -21.17
C SER A 301 34.45 -16.61 -22.34
N VAL A 302 33.18 -16.28 -22.23
CA VAL A 302 32.22 -16.32 -23.32
C VAL A 302 31.60 -14.95 -23.46
N GLN A 303 31.68 -14.39 -24.66
CA GLN A 303 31.00 -13.15 -24.97
C GLN A 303 29.63 -13.46 -25.58
N ILE A 304 28.60 -12.86 -25.04
CA ILE A 304 27.22 -13.01 -25.50
C ILE A 304 26.77 -11.65 -26.07
N THR A 305 26.24 -11.66 -27.28
CA THR A 305 25.74 -10.47 -27.97
C THR A 305 24.32 -10.71 -28.42
N TRP A 306 23.42 -9.73 -28.27
CA TRP A 306 22.03 -9.83 -28.70
C TRP A 306 21.49 -8.48 -29.18
N VAL A 307 20.46 -8.54 -30.01
CA VAL A 307 19.71 -7.37 -30.47
C VAL A 307 18.65 -7.06 -29.41
N LYS A 308 18.43 -5.78 -29.15
CA LYS A 308 17.44 -5.31 -28.17
C LYS A 308 16.03 -5.83 -28.42
N SER A 309 15.20 -5.84 -27.36
CA SER A 309 13.75 -6.01 -27.46
C SER A 309 13.11 -4.88 -28.27
N LEU A 310 11.95 -5.15 -28.88
CA LEU A 310 11.18 -4.12 -29.56
C LEU A 310 10.72 -3.01 -28.62
N ASP A 311 10.47 -3.34 -27.33
CA ASP A 311 10.04 -2.38 -26.32
C ASP A 311 11.20 -1.54 -25.75
N ASP A 312 12.43 -1.88 -26.08
CA ASP A 312 13.60 -1.07 -25.71
C ASP A 312 13.77 0.09 -26.69
N GLY A 313 13.15 1.22 -26.36
CA GLY A 313 13.14 2.43 -27.19
C GLY A 313 12.09 2.46 -28.30
N GLY A 314 11.35 1.38 -28.52
CA GLY A 314 10.15 1.26 -29.35
C GLY A 314 8.97 0.78 -28.49
N GLY A 315 7.84 0.45 -29.08
CA GLY A 315 6.70 -0.10 -28.35
C GLY A 315 6.34 0.72 -27.10
N GLU A 316 6.30 0.07 -25.95
CA GLU A 316 5.96 0.68 -24.67
C GLU A 316 7.13 1.45 -24.05
N LYS A 317 8.35 1.24 -24.50
CA LYS A 317 9.59 1.91 -24.04
C LYS A 317 9.88 1.72 -22.55
N ASP A 318 9.56 0.57 -22.02
CA ASP A 318 9.55 0.29 -20.59
C ASP A 318 10.57 -0.79 -20.18
N ILE A 319 11.43 -1.23 -21.08
CA ILE A 319 12.51 -2.17 -20.74
C ILE A 319 13.51 -1.49 -19.82
N GLU A 320 13.72 -2.12 -18.65
CA GLU A 320 14.67 -1.66 -17.65
C GLU A 320 16.01 -2.36 -17.75
N ARG A 321 15.99 -3.63 -18.10
CA ARG A 321 17.18 -4.46 -18.14
C ARG A 321 17.02 -5.73 -18.96
N TYR A 322 18.13 -6.39 -19.17
CA TYR A 322 18.20 -7.73 -19.75
C TYR A 322 18.77 -8.69 -18.74
N ALA A 323 18.03 -9.75 -18.41
CA ALA A 323 18.48 -10.85 -17.59
C ALA A 323 19.25 -11.87 -18.45
N ILE A 324 20.41 -12.29 -17.97
CA ILE A 324 21.32 -13.20 -18.65
C ILE A 324 21.31 -14.53 -17.91
N PHE A 325 20.98 -15.57 -18.62
CA PHE A 325 20.90 -16.94 -18.11
C PHE A 325 22.00 -17.80 -18.68
N ARG A 326 22.47 -18.77 -17.89
CA ARG A 326 23.42 -19.78 -18.31
C ARG A 326 23.00 -21.15 -17.79
N ARG A 327 23.15 -22.17 -18.62
CA ARG A 327 23.05 -23.58 -18.22
C ARG A 327 24.11 -24.39 -18.91
N LEU A 328 24.45 -25.55 -18.36
CA LEU A 328 25.22 -26.57 -19.10
C LEU A 328 24.38 -27.09 -20.27
N ALA A 329 25.02 -27.45 -21.36
CA ALA A 329 24.31 -28.01 -22.53
C ALA A 329 23.55 -29.30 -22.18
N SER A 330 24.01 -30.02 -21.16
CA SER A 330 23.34 -31.25 -20.66
C SER A 330 22.08 -30.93 -19.81
N ALA A 331 21.92 -29.73 -19.32
CA ALA A 331 20.75 -29.33 -18.56
C ALA A 331 19.60 -28.93 -19.50
N THR A 332 18.36 -29.24 -19.14
CA THR A 332 17.18 -28.99 -19.97
C THR A 332 16.54 -27.63 -19.73
N SER A 333 16.75 -27.02 -18.57
CA SER A 333 16.15 -25.74 -18.18
C SER A 333 17.19 -24.76 -17.66
N PHE A 334 16.92 -23.47 -17.85
CA PHE A 334 17.67 -22.41 -17.21
C PHE A 334 17.26 -22.31 -15.72
N GLY A 335 18.24 -22.08 -14.86
CA GLY A 335 18.04 -21.70 -13.48
C GLY A 335 17.78 -20.17 -13.36
N ASP A 336 18.25 -19.59 -12.27
CA ASP A 336 18.22 -18.16 -12.07
C ASP A 336 19.18 -17.44 -13.02
N PRO A 337 18.94 -16.16 -13.36
CA PRO A 337 19.89 -15.39 -14.15
C PRO A 337 21.22 -15.27 -13.43
N ILE A 338 22.30 -15.38 -14.19
CA ILE A 338 23.67 -15.23 -13.67
C ILE A 338 24.08 -13.74 -13.55
N SER A 339 23.43 -12.88 -14.33
CA SER A 339 23.69 -11.45 -14.35
C SER A 339 22.52 -10.71 -14.99
N SER A 340 22.52 -9.40 -14.85
CA SER A 340 21.65 -8.54 -15.64
C SER A 340 22.35 -7.22 -15.97
N ILE A 341 22.01 -6.64 -17.10
CA ILE A 341 22.52 -5.33 -17.51
C ILE A 341 21.34 -4.38 -17.76
N PRO A 342 21.48 -3.09 -17.38
CA PRO A 342 20.43 -2.10 -17.61
C PRO A 342 20.23 -1.85 -19.11
N ALA A 343 18.99 -1.57 -19.49
CA ALA A 343 18.68 -1.08 -20.82
C ALA A 343 19.26 0.32 -21.03
N SER A 344 19.83 0.56 -22.20
CA SER A 344 20.48 1.82 -22.55
C SER A 344 20.08 2.35 -23.91
N LEU A 345 18.99 1.80 -24.47
CA LEU A 345 18.51 2.09 -25.83
C LEU A 345 19.51 1.71 -26.94
N ALA A 346 20.55 0.94 -26.61
CA ALA A 346 21.51 0.47 -27.59
C ALA A 346 20.85 -0.53 -28.55
N ALA A 347 21.26 -0.48 -29.85
CA ALA A 347 20.72 -1.43 -30.80
C ALA A 347 21.14 -2.87 -30.51
N THR A 348 22.31 -3.04 -29.90
CA THR A 348 22.90 -4.34 -29.55
C THR A 348 23.55 -4.25 -28.18
N TYR A 349 23.38 -5.28 -27.41
CA TYR A 349 23.98 -5.44 -26.09
C TYR A 349 25.00 -6.55 -26.08
N THR A 350 25.99 -6.43 -25.20
CA THR A 350 27.07 -7.41 -25.04
C THR A 350 27.33 -7.67 -23.55
N TYR A 351 27.50 -8.92 -23.20
CA TYR A 351 27.92 -9.36 -21.87
C TYR A 351 29.08 -10.36 -21.99
N THR A 352 30.04 -10.29 -21.09
CA THR A 352 31.17 -11.23 -21.06
C THR A 352 31.11 -12.04 -19.76
N ASP A 353 30.88 -13.32 -19.88
CA ASP A 353 30.92 -14.26 -18.76
C ASP A 353 32.33 -14.82 -18.58
N VAL A 354 32.95 -14.49 -17.47
CA VAL A 354 34.28 -14.97 -17.06
C VAL A 354 34.20 -16.15 -16.09
N GLY A 355 33.00 -16.53 -15.65
CA GLY A 355 32.76 -17.64 -14.73
C GLY A 355 32.60 -19.01 -15.45
N VAL A 356 33.31 -19.21 -16.53
CA VAL A 356 33.23 -20.41 -17.38
C VAL A 356 34.42 -21.33 -17.20
N ILE A 357 34.21 -22.62 -17.45
CA ILE A 357 35.25 -23.65 -17.32
C ILE A 357 35.64 -24.13 -18.72
N ALA A 358 36.96 -24.19 -18.97
CA ALA A 358 37.51 -24.71 -20.24
C ALA A 358 37.00 -26.13 -20.54
N GLY A 359 36.68 -26.37 -21.79
CA GLY A 359 36.13 -27.65 -22.25
C GLY A 359 34.66 -27.91 -21.95
N GLN A 360 34.01 -27.08 -21.12
CA GLN A 360 32.58 -27.16 -20.85
C GLN A 360 31.76 -26.52 -21.98
N THR A 361 30.58 -27.09 -22.22
CA THR A 361 29.61 -26.54 -23.21
C THR A 361 28.44 -25.93 -22.48
N TYR A 362 28.19 -24.65 -22.78
CA TYR A 362 27.11 -23.85 -22.17
C TYR A 362 26.08 -23.43 -23.21
N VAL A 363 24.85 -23.22 -22.74
CA VAL A 363 23.80 -22.54 -23.48
C VAL A 363 23.46 -21.27 -22.68
N TYR A 364 23.47 -20.12 -23.36
CA TYR A 364 23.07 -18.84 -22.80
C TYR A 364 21.66 -18.47 -23.22
N GLY A 365 20.95 -17.76 -22.38
CA GLY A 365 19.63 -17.25 -22.66
C GLY A 365 19.51 -15.78 -22.24
N ILE A 366 18.74 -15.02 -22.98
CA ILE A 366 18.45 -13.60 -22.68
C ILE A 366 16.95 -13.44 -22.55
N ALA A 367 16.53 -12.68 -21.53
CA ALA A 367 15.17 -12.18 -21.41
C ALA A 367 15.19 -10.69 -21.12
N ALA A 368 14.34 -9.93 -21.79
CA ALA A 368 14.07 -8.54 -21.46
C ALA A 368 13.20 -8.46 -20.23
N GLN A 369 13.42 -7.45 -19.40
CA GLN A 369 12.65 -7.20 -18.19
C GLN A 369 12.15 -5.76 -18.21
N ASP A 370 10.85 -5.59 -18.01
CA ASP A 370 10.21 -4.29 -17.93
C ASP A 370 10.22 -3.71 -16.51
N CYS A 371 9.59 -2.56 -16.33
CA CYS A 371 9.46 -1.90 -15.05
C CYS A 371 8.47 -2.61 -14.10
N THR A 372 7.75 -3.65 -14.55
CA THR A 372 6.89 -4.50 -13.70
C THR A 372 7.60 -5.73 -13.16
N PRO A 373 8.87 -5.83 -13.13
CA PRO A 373 9.83 -6.92 -13.30
C PRO A 373 9.34 -8.17 -14.09
N LEU A 374 8.39 -8.04 -14.98
CA LEU A 374 8.04 -9.13 -15.90
C LEU A 374 9.20 -9.41 -16.83
N LEU A 375 9.41 -10.70 -17.09
CA LEU A 375 10.38 -11.17 -18.07
C LEU A 375 9.69 -11.59 -19.36
N SER A 376 10.29 -11.25 -20.48
CA SER A 376 9.98 -11.87 -21.75
C SER A 376 10.27 -13.38 -21.72
N GLY A 377 9.85 -14.11 -22.73
CA GLY A 377 10.36 -15.46 -22.97
C GLY A 377 11.88 -15.46 -23.08
N VAL A 378 12.55 -16.44 -22.47
CA VAL A 378 14.02 -16.58 -22.58
C VAL A 378 14.38 -17.04 -23.99
N THR A 379 15.11 -16.19 -24.73
CA THR A 379 15.64 -16.54 -26.05
C THR A 379 17.02 -17.16 -25.89
N ALA A 380 17.17 -18.40 -26.31
CA ALA A 380 18.40 -19.18 -26.13
C ALA A 380 19.36 -19.03 -27.32
N ALA A 381 20.64 -18.91 -27.02
CA ALA A 381 21.72 -19.03 -28.01
C ALA A 381 22.00 -20.48 -28.39
N THR A 382 22.67 -20.67 -29.50
CA THR A 382 23.31 -21.96 -29.81
C THR A 382 24.36 -22.30 -28.74
N ALA A 383 24.48 -23.59 -28.45
CA ALA A 383 25.49 -24.05 -27.46
C ALA A 383 26.91 -23.65 -27.89
N VAL A 384 27.70 -23.20 -26.94
CA VAL A 384 29.09 -22.79 -27.11
C VAL A 384 30.01 -23.61 -26.21
N THR A 385 31.06 -24.21 -26.77
CA THR A 385 32.09 -24.90 -26.00
C THR A 385 33.22 -23.91 -25.71
N VAL A 386 33.60 -23.84 -24.42
CA VAL A 386 34.73 -22.97 -23.99
C VAL A 386 36.04 -23.59 -24.46
N ILE A 387 36.75 -22.89 -25.30
CA ILE A 387 38.03 -23.35 -25.87
C ILE A 387 39.10 -23.41 -24.76
N PRO A 388 39.80 -24.57 -24.59
CA PRO A 388 40.86 -24.73 -23.61
C PRO A 388 42.04 -23.73 -23.71
#